data_902e29a371777e4b370a68a09383ebf6
#
_entry.id   902e29a371777e4b370a68a09383ebf6
#
_cell.length_a   1.000
_cell.length_b   1.000
_cell.length_c   1.000
_cell.angle_alpha   90.00
_cell.angle_beta   90.00
_cell.angle_gamma   90.00
#
_symmetry.space_group_name_H-M   'P 1'
#
loop_
_entity.id
_entity.type
_entity.pdbx_description
1 polymer ?
#
loop_
_entity_poly.entity_id
_entity_poly.type
_entity_poly.pdbx_seq_one_letter_code
_entity_poly.pdbx_strand_id
1 'polypeptide(L)'
;MSKLGIDIGNYAVKTSTDDIFESKVTEVKNFGSDSDSIKIGNKTYYLGEGDEEINIVKYEKENFLPLLLGAICRNTDDEIVDLGLGLPVKQFAGLRKNLIEKLQGKEYHVEFTRGNETTKRDITIRSIQTFPEGVTGYLYYAKDIVDQIAGRDVVLVDIGGKTTDIALVQGNKATDPYSINVGTINIYDAIKKSLEMDERFLGKVEIKREKIQDYINKGFYLNGEKQDIKKNIDASISLFKEIYNELKLNYPVSTAAVVVMGGGAKLLGEAFKKNIPGIIVMSDVDKHVFANAKGYKK
;
A
#
# COMPACT_ATOMS: atom_id res chain seq x y z
N MET A 1 -8.30 -8.68 -24.34
CA MET A 1 -7.11 -7.85 -24.05
C MET A 1 -7.48 -6.82 -23.01
N SER A 2 -6.85 -6.90 -21.86
CA SER A 2 -7.17 -6.06 -20.68
C SER A 2 -6.06 -5.05 -20.40
N LYS A 3 -6.46 -3.88 -19.88
CA LYS A 3 -5.55 -2.89 -19.28
C LYS A 3 -5.77 -2.87 -17.78
N LEU A 4 -4.72 -3.17 -17.01
CA LEU A 4 -4.76 -3.23 -15.56
C LEU A 4 -3.75 -2.26 -14.94
N GLY A 5 -4.19 -1.48 -13.97
CA GLY A 5 -3.31 -0.78 -13.04
C GLY A 5 -3.09 -1.66 -11.82
N ILE A 6 -1.84 -1.93 -11.46
CA ILE A 6 -1.50 -2.78 -10.31
C ILE A 6 -0.49 -2.05 -9.43
N ASP A 7 -0.87 -1.84 -8.18
CA ASP A 7 -0.02 -1.28 -7.12
C ASP A 7 0.48 -2.42 -6.22
N ILE A 8 1.72 -2.85 -6.42
CA ILE A 8 2.36 -3.86 -5.57
C ILE A 8 3.02 -3.12 -4.40
N GLY A 9 2.21 -2.83 -3.38
CA GLY A 9 2.67 -2.19 -2.16
C GLY A 9 3.47 -3.14 -1.26
N ASN A 10 4.10 -2.59 -0.20
CA ASN A 10 4.80 -3.43 0.79
C ASN A 10 3.84 -4.20 1.72
N TYR A 11 2.61 -3.73 1.90
CA TYR A 11 1.61 -4.36 2.75
C TYR A 11 0.56 -5.12 1.95
N ALA A 12 0.07 -4.55 0.86
CA ALA A 12 -0.96 -5.16 0.03
C ALA A 12 -0.73 -4.87 -1.46
N VAL A 13 -1.10 -5.82 -2.30
CA VAL A 13 -1.30 -5.65 -3.74
C VAL A 13 -2.71 -5.12 -3.97
N LYS A 14 -2.85 -4.10 -4.81
CA LYS A 14 -4.13 -3.48 -5.16
C LYS A 14 -4.24 -3.35 -6.66
N THR A 15 -5.44 -3.52 -7.18
CA THR A 15 -5.69 -3.42 -8.61
C THR A 15 -6.71 -2.33 -8.96
N SER A 16 -6.71 -1.91 -10.20
CA SER A 16 -7.68 -0.92 -10.70
C SER A 16 -9.11 -1.44 -10.80
N THR A 17 -9.33 -2.70 -10.49
CA THR A 17 -10.63 -3.40 -10.44
C THR A 17 -11.14 -3.58 -9.01
N ASP A 18 -10.56 -2.87 -8.06
CA ASP A 18 -10.90 -2.90 -6.63
C ASP A 18 -10.61 -4.25 -5.93
N ASP A 19 -9.67 -5.05 -6.48
CA ASP A 19 -9.17 -6.25 -5.80
C ASP A 19 -7.96 -5.91 -4.93
N ILE A 20 -7.89 -6.53 -3.74
CA ILE A 20 -6.83 -6.34 -2.75
C ILE A 20 -6.48 -7.65 -2.07
N PHE A 21 -5.20 -7.92 -1.89
CA PHE A 21 -4.68 -9.02 -1.07
C PHE A 21 -3.31 -8.65 -0.47
N GLU A 22 -2.87 -9.37 0.58
CA GLU A 22 -1.60 -9.08 1.24
C GLU A 22 -0.40 -9.32 0.31
N SER A 23 0.61 -8.45 0.37
CA SER A 23 1.87 -8.55 -0.41
C SER A 23 2.82 -9.59 0.19
N LYS A 24 2.32 -10.80 0.35
CA LYS A 24 3.05 -11.95 0.89
C LYS A 24 2.88 -13.15 -0.02
N VAL A 25 3.88 -14.01 -0.07
CA VAL A 25 3.81 -15.33 -0.71
C VAL A 25 4.61 -16.34 0.09
N THR A 26 4.20 -17.58 0.07
CA THR A 26 4.94 -18.72 0.59
C THR A 26 4.88 -19.89 -0.38
N GLU A 27 5.90 -20.74 -0.41
CA GLU A 27 5.89 -22.01 -1.16
C GLU A 27 5.22 -23.14 -0.36
N VAL A 28 4.92 -22.92 0.93
CA VAL A 28 4.30 -23.92 1.82
C VAL A 28 2.89 -23.46 2.18
N LYS A 29 1.89 -24.27 1.82
CA LYS A 29 0.49 -23.97 2.15
C LYS A 29 0.26 -24.06 3.66
N ASN A 30 -0.34 -23.03 4.23
CA ASN A 30 -0.78 -23.09 5.62
C ASN A 30 -1.96 -24.05 5.78
N PHE A 31 -1.98 -24.79 6.87
CA PHE A 31 -3.06 -25.74 7.15
C PHE A 31 -4.40 -25.00 7.27
N GLY A 32 -5.40 -25.47 6.51
CA GLY A 32 -6.76 -24.89 6.53
C GLY A 32 -6.90 -23.57 5.76
N SER A 33 -5.88 -23.16 4.97
CA SER A 33 -5.96 -21.97 4.14
C SER A 33 -6.70 -22.22 2.82
N ASP A 34 -7.52 -21.24 2.44
CA ASP A 34 -8.23 -21.16 1.14
C ASP A 34 -7.57 -20.13 0.20
N SER A 35 -6.30 -19.79 0.44
CA SER A 35 -5.58 -18.81 -0.38
C SER A 35 -5.47 -19.25 -1.85
N ASP A 36 -5.58 -18.27 -2.74
CA ASP A 36 -5.26 -18.48 -4.15
C ASP A 36 -3.79 -18.87 -4.30
N SER A 37 -3.47 -19.69 -5.29
CA SER A 37 -2.07 -20.03 -5.58
C SER A 37 -1.73 -19.90 -7.05
N ILE A 38 -0.47 -19.63 -7.33
CA ILE A 38 0.07 -19.56 -8.68
C ILE A 38 1.32 -20.43 -8.78
N LYS A 39 1.34 -21.30 -9.77
CA LYS A 39 2.52 -22.11 -10.10
C LYS A 39 3.23 -21.50 -11.31
N ILE A 40 4.51 -21.22 -11.12
CA ILE A 40 5.41 -20.67 -12.15
C ILE A 40 6.60 -21.63 -12.27
N GLY A 41 6.72 -22.28 -13.44
CA GLY A 41 7.68 -23.36 -13.61
C GLY A 41 7.43 -24.51 -12.62
N ASN A 42 8.42 -24.82 -11.77
CA ASN A 42 8.31 -25.90 -10.78
C ASN A 42 7.90 -25.46 -9.38
N LYS A 43 7.66 -24.15 -9.16
CA LYS A 43 7.34 -23.58 -7.85
C LYS A 43 5.89 -23.16 -7.77
N THR A 44 5.23 -23.48 -6.66
CA THR A 44 3.88 -23.02 -6.34
C THR A 44 3.97 -21.98 -5.23
N TYR A 45 3.32 -20.85 -5.44
CA TYR A 45 3.27 -19.72 -4.51
C TYR A 45 1.84 -19.50 -4.02
N TYR A 46 1.63 -19.51 -2.72
CA TYR A 46 0.34 -19.19 -2.07
C TYR A 46 0.27 -17.71 -1.80
N LEU A 47 -0.73 -17.03 -2.37
CA LEU A 47 -0.85 -15.56 -2.36
C LEU A 47 -1.49 -15.09 -1.05
N GLY A 48 -0.95 -14.04 -0.46
CA GLY A 48 -1.43 -13.47 0.79
C GLY A 48 -0.93 -14.21 2.05
N GLU A 49 -0.07 -15.21 1.89
CA GLU A 49 0.49 -15.99 3.00
C GLU A 49 2.01 -15.86 3.10
N GLY A 50 2.56 -16.19 4.27
CA GLY A 50 4.00 -16.15 4.54
C GLY A 50 4.46 -14.84 5.14
N ASP A 51 5.74 -14.55 4.96
CA ASP A 51 6.39 -13.38 5.54
C ASP A 51 6.47 -12.22 4.56
N GLU A 52 6.62 -11.02 5.12
CA GLU A 52 6.86 -9.82 4.33
C GLU A 52 8.29 -9.81 3.80
N GLU A 53 8.44 -9.64 2.49
CA GLU A 53 9.75 -9.43 1.89
C GLU A 53 10.07 -7.93 1.81
N ILE A 54 11.25 -7.56 2.32
CA ILE A 54 11.74 -6.19 2.30
C ILE A 54 12.89 -6.08 1.30
N ASN A 55 12.68 -5.29 0.25
CA ASN A 55 13.75 -4.87 -0.66
C ASN A 55 13.56 -3.38 -0.98
N ILE A 56 14.66 -2.66 -1.14
CA ILE A 56 14.66 -1.24 -1.51
C ILE A 56 14.06 -1.06 -2.91
N VAL A 57 14.35 -1.99 -3.82
CA VAL A 57 13.83 -1.99 -5.19
C VAL A 57 12.68 -3.00 -5.27
N LYS A 58 11.44 -2.51 -5.31
CA LYS A 58 10.23 -3.35 -5.22
C LYS A 58 10.17 -4.50 -6.22
N TYR A 59 10.56 -4.27 -7.48
CA TYR A 59 10.49 -5.29 -8.53
C TYR A 59 11.67 -6.27 -8.53
N GLU A 60 12.62 -6.13 -7.61
CA GLU A 60 13.71 -7.09 -7.38
C GLU A 60 13.40 -8.09 -6.27
N LYS A 61 12.29 -7.91 -5.58
CA LYS A 61 11.79 -8.90 -4.61
C LYS A 61 11.51 -10.24 -5.30
N GLU A 62 11.79 -11.34 -4.61
CA GLU A 62 11.46 -12.67 -5.12
C GLU A 62 9.96 -12.86 -5.27
N ASN A 63 9.18 -12.27 -4.37
CA ASN A 63 7.73 -12.34 -4.39
C ASN A 63 7.07 -11.41 -5.44
N PHE A 64 7.82 -10.49 -6.07
CA PHE A 64 7.25 -9.51 -7.01
C PHE A 64 6.54 -10.17 -8.19
N LEU A 65 7.20 -11.12 -8.85
CA LEU A 65 6.62 -11.78 -10.02
C LEU A 65 5.41 -12.66 -9.68
N PRO A 66 5.44 -13.51 -8.64
CA PRO A 66 4.25 -14.23 -8.19
C PRO A 66 3.06 -13.32 -7.86
N LEU A 67 3.31 -12.22 -7.14
CA LEU A 67 2.27 -11.24 -6.81
C LEU A 67 1.70 -10.55 -8.04
N LEU A 68 2.55 -10.15 -9.00
CA LEU A 68 2.12 -9.52 -10.25
C LEU A 68 1.26 -10.46 -11.09
N LEU A 69 1.74 -11.68 -11.35
CA LEU A 69 1.01 -12.66 -12.15
C LEU A 69 -0.27 -13.13 -11.44
N GLY A 70 -0.21 -13.29 -10.11
CA GLY A 70 -1.38 -13.55 -9.29
C GLY A 70 -2.43 -12.45 -9.40
N ALA A 71 -2.02 -11.17 -9.32
CA ALA A 71 -2.93 -10.04 -9.50
C ALA A 71 -3.55 -10.02 -10.91
N ILE A 72 -2.80 -10.37 -11.96
CA ILE A 72 -3.34 -10.49 -13.32
C ILE A 72 -4.39 -11.60 -13.37
N CYS A 73 -4.06 -12.81 -12.91
CA CYS A 73 -4.97 -13.95 -12.94
C CYS A 73 -6.25 -13.73 -12.14
N ARG A 74 -6.17 -12.99 -11.03
CA ARG A 74 -7.34 -12.66 -10.21
C ARG A 74 -8.31 -11.70 -10.89
N ASN A 75 -7.84 -10.91 -11.87
CA ASN A 75 -8.59 -9.74 -12.37
C ASN A 75 -8.93 -9.79 -13.86
N THR A 76 -8.38 -10.72 -14.62
CA THR A 76 -8.72 -10.90 -16.03
C THR A 76 -8.38 -12.30 -16.51
N ASP A 77 -9.13 -12.78 -17.50
CA ASP A 77 -8.89 -14.02 -18.21
C ASP A 77 -8.18 -13.80 -19.56
N ASP A 78 -7.89 -12.56 -19.91
CA ASP A 78 -7.20 -12.23 -21.14
C ASP A 78 -5.74 -12.72 -21.12
N GLU A 79 -5.29 -13.34 -22.21
CA GLU A 79 -3.90 -13.78 -22.40
C GLU A 79 -2.95 -12.61 -22.64
N ILE A 80 -3.44 -11.51 -23.22
CA ILE A 80 -2.64 -10.32 -23.53
C ILE A 80 -3.06 -9.18 -22.62
N VAL A 81 -2.10 -8.63 -21.87
CA VAL A 81 -2.34 -7.56 -20.91
C VAL A 81 -1.43 -6.35 -21.13
N ASP A 82 -2.00 -5.17 -20.94
CA ASP A 82 -1.28 -3.92 -20.78
C ASP A 82 -1.27 -3.53 -19.31
N LEU A 83 -0.12 -3.18 -18.77
CA LEU A 83 0.02 -2.90 -17.33
C LEU A 83 0.43 -1.46 -17.07
N GLY A 84 -0.25 -0.87 -16.07
CA GLY A 84 0.22 0.31 -15.38
C GLY A 84 0.81 -0.10 -14.03
N LEU A 85 2.09 0.24 -13.77
CA LEU A 85 2.81 -0.13 -12.55
C LEU A 85 3.39 1.10 -11.87
N GLY A 86 3.36 1.12 -10.53
CA GLY A 86 3.93 2.19 -9.71
C GLY A 86 5.36 1.95 -9.30
N LEU A 87 6.11 3.05 -9.18
CA LEU A 87 7.41 3.10 -8.53
C LEU A 87 7.41 4.25 -7.51
N PRO A 88 8.10 4.09 -6.37
CA PRO A 88 8.25 5.18 -5.41
C PRO A 88 8.74 6.46 -6.11
N VAL A 89 8.12 7.60 -5.78
CA VAL A 89 8.40 8.87 -6.48
C VAL A 89 9.89 9.21 -6.51
N LYS A 90 10.61 8.94 -5.43
CA LYS A 90 12.06 9.16 -5.31
C LYS A 90 12.88 8.30 -6.28
N GLN A 91 12.43 7.10 -6.58
CA GLN A 91 13.15 6.11 -7.41
C GLN A 91 12.67 6.11 -8.88
N PHE A 92 11.55 6.76 -9.17
CA PHE A 92 10.85 6.68 -10.44
C PHE A 92 11.74 6.94 -11.66
N ALA A 93 12.48 8.05 -11.64
CA ALA A 93 13.33 8.44 -12.77
C ALA A 93 14.44 7.42 -13.08
N GLY A 94 15.04 6.84 -12.04
CA GLY A 94 16.17 5.90 -12.16
C GLY A 94 15.74 4.48 -12.53
N LEU A 95 14.56 4.04 -12.07
CA LEU A 95 14.18 2.62 -12.14
C LEU A 95 13.15 2.28 -13.22
N ARG A 96 12.45 3.27 -13.78
CA ARG A 96 11.34 3.03 -14.73
C ARG A 96 11.75 2.23 -15.97
N LYS A 97 12.93 2.48 -16.54
CA LYS A 97 13.40 1.75 -17.72
C LYS A 97 13.66 0.28 -17.41
N ASN A 98 14.34 0.02 -16.31
CA ASN A 98 14.69 -1.34 -15.91
C ASN A 98 13.43 -2.19 -15.65
N LEU A 99 12.39 -1.61 -15.03
CA LEU A 99 11.13 -2.30 -14.81
C LEU A 99 10.44 -2.65 -16.12
N ILE A 100 10.41 -1.72 -17.08
CA ILE A 100 9.85 -1.96 -18.42
C ILE A 100 10.61 -3.07 -19.12
N GLU A 101 11.94 -3.01 -19.18
CA GLU A 101 12.80 -4.01 -19.83
C GLU A 101 12.68 -5.40 -19.20
N LYS A 102 12.47 -5.46 -17.88
CA LYS A 102 12.29 -6.71 -17.14
C LYS A 102 11.02 -7.46 -17.54
N LEU A 103 9.94 -6.75 -17.85
CA LEU A 103 8.61 -7.35 -17.98
C LEU A 103 7.96 -7.21 -19.36
N GLN A 104 8.19 -6.12 -20.09
CA GLN A 104 7.51 -5.87 -21.36
C GLN A 104 7.93 -6.89 -22.42
N GLY A 105 6.95 -7.42 -23.15
CA GLY A 105 7.14 -8.44 -24.17
C GLY A 105 7.43 -9.84 -23.62
N LYS A 106 7.33 -10.04 -22.27
CA LYS A 106 7.54 -11.35 -21.65
C LYS A 106 6.26 -12.16 -21.69
N GLU A 107 6.44 -13.46 -21.87
CA GLU A 107 5.39 -14.48 -21.83
C GLU A 107 5.61 -15.39 -20.60
N TYR A 108 4.50 -15.71 -19.92
CA TYR A 108 4.49 -16.53 -18.74
C TYR A 108 3.45 -17.64 -18.87
N HIS A 109 3.86 -18.88 -18.64
CA HIS A 109 2.99 -20.05 -18.56
C HIS A 109 2.77 -20.35 -17.08
N VAL A 110 1.54 -20.26 -16.60
CA VAL A 110 1.22 -20.42 -15.18
C VAL A 110 0.02 -21.34 -15.00
N GLU A 111 -0.05 -21.98 -13.82
CA GLU A 111 -1.26 -22.63 -13.32
C GLU A 111 -1.79 -21.80 -12.17
N PHE A 112 -2.99 -21.24 -12.30
CA PHE A 112 -3.63 -20.44 -11.25
C PHE A 112 -4.75 -21.24 -10.60
N THR A 113 -4.74 -21.34 -9.27
CA THR A 113 -5.74 -22.05 -8.49
C THR A 113 -6.48 -21.07 -7.59
N ARG A 114 -7.82 -21.06 -7.71
CA ARG A 114 -8.72 -20.33 -6.84
C ARG A 114 -9.78 -21.29 -6.30
N GLY A 115 -9.85 -21.43 -4.99
CA GLY A 115 -10.67 -22.47 -4.36
C GLY A 115 -10.25 -23.86 -4.82
N ASN A 116 -11.17 -24.60 -5.48
CA ASN A 116 -10.93 -25.94 -6.02
C ASN A 116 -10.66 -25.96 -7.54
N GLU A 117 -10.65 -24.81 -8.19
CA GLU A 117 -10.48 -24.71 -9.65
C GLU A 117 -9.05 -24.31 -9.98
N THR A 118 -8.42 -25.08 -10.89
CA THR A 118 -7.10 -24.78 -11.41
C THR A 118 -7.21 -24.54 -12.93
N THR A 119 -6.73 -23.38 -13.37
CA THR A 119 -6.69 -22.99 -14.78
C THR A 119 -5.25 -22.82 -15.24
N LYS A 120 -4.95 -23.32 -16.43
CA LYS A 120 -3.67 -23.03 -17.09
C LYS A 120 -3.84 -21.73 -17.88
N ARG A 121 -2.86 -20.83 -17.73
CA ARG A 121 -2.91 -19.50 -18.30
C ARG A 121 -1.60 -19.18 -19.01
N ASP A 122 -1.73 -18.67 -20.22
CA ASP A 122 -0.65 -18.04 -20.96
C ASP A 122 -0.83 -16.53 -20.87
N ILE A 123 0.16 -15.82 -20.32
CA ILE A 123 0.08 -14.38 -20.07
C ILE A 123 1.21 -13.69 -20.82
N THR A 124 0.86 -12.85 -21.79
CA THR A 124 1.79 -11.97 -22.48
C THR A 124 1.64 -10.54 -21.99
N ILE A 125 2.69 -10.00 -21.37
CA ILE A 125 2.74 -8.59 -20.98
C ILE A 125 3.16 -7.76 -22.19
N ARG A 126 2.18 -7.25 -22.94
CA ARG A 126 2.41 -6.54 -24.19
C ARG A 126 3.08 -5.19 -24.00
N SER A 127 2.55 -4.40 -23.06
CA SER A 127 3.08 -3.06 -22.78
C SER A 127 3.04 -2.74 -21.28
N ILE A 128 3.99 -1.89 -20.89
CA ILE A 128 4.06 -1.38 -19.50
C ILE A 128 4.15 0.14 -19.54
N GLN A 129 3.28 0.79 -18.77
CA GLN A 129 3.40 2.17 -18.39
C GLN A 129 3.79 2.26 -16.93
N THR A 130 4.76 3.10 -16.60
CA THR A 130 5.22 3.29 -15.22
C THR A 130 4.78 4.64 -14.70
N PHE A 131 4.42 4.71 -13.43
CA PHE A 131 3.85 5.87 -12.78
C PHE A 131 4.53 6.16 -11.43
N PRO A 132 4.70 7.44 -11.03
CA PRO A 132 5.16 7.78 -9.69
C PRO A 132 4.03 7.51 -8.67
N GLU A 133 4.32 6.67 -7.68
CA GLU A 133 3.41 6.34 -6.58
C GLU A 133 3.02 7.60 -5.80
N GLY A 134 1.86 7.58 -5.16
CA GLY A 134 1.29 8.72 -4.46
C GLY A 134 0.81 9.82 -5.41
N VAL A 135 1.70 10.37 -6.20
CA VAL A 135 1.39 11.48 -7.13
C VAL A 135 0.29 11.09 -8.12
N THR A 136 0.39 9.90 -8.72
CA THR A 136 -0.61 9.43 -9.69
C THR A 136 -1.96 9.15 -9.03
N GLY A 137 -1.95 8.59 -7.82
CA GLY A 137 -3.15 8.38 -7.02
C GLY A 137 -3.81 9.71 -6.62
N TYR A 138 -3.01 10.69 -6.19
CA TYR A 138 -3.49 12.04 -5.93
C TYR A 138 -4.14 12.65 -7.18
N LEU A 139 -3.45 12.66 -8.33
CA LEU A 139 -3.97 13.24 -9.57
C LEU A 139 -5.24 12.55 -10.07
N TYR A 140 -5.45 11.30 -9.75
CA TYR A 140 -6.69 10.58 -10.08
C TYR A 140 -7.90 11.16 -9.33
N TYR A 141 -7.72 11.53 -8.06
CA TYR A 141 -8.77 12.11 -7.21
C TYR A 141 -8.69 13.63 -7.01
N ALA A 142 -7.72 14.32 -7.61
CA ALA A 142 -7.51 15.76 -7.42
C ALA A 142 -8.76 16.60 -7.72
N LYS A 143 -9.58 16.17 -8.69
CA LYS A 143 -10.86 16.85 -9.03
C LYS A 143 -11.87 16.84 -7.88
N ASP A 144 -11.81 15.85 -6.99
CA ASP A 144 -12.75 15.71 -5.87
C ASP A 144 -12.42 16.68 -4.72
N ILE A 145 -11.21 17.24 -4.73
CA ILE A 145 -10.71 18.14 -3.69
C ILE A 145 -10.22 19.49 -4.26
N VAL A 146 -10.53 19.80 -5.54
CA VAL A 146 -10.04 20.97 -6.24
C VAL A 146 -10.40 22.28 -5.51
N ASP A 147 -11.61 22.39 -4.98
CA ASP A 147 -12.06 23.57 -4.23
C ASP A 147 -11.28 23.74 -2.92
N GLN A 148 -10.91 22.64 -2.27
CA GLN A 148 -10.11 22.66 -1.04
C GLN A 148 -8.66 23.05 -1.32
N ILE A 149 -8.11 22.63 -2.47
CA ILE A 149 -6.76 22.99 -2.93
C ILE A 149 -6.72 24.49 -3.30
N ALA A 150 -7.77 25.01 -3.90
CA ALA A 150 -7.94 26.42 -4.28
C ALA A 150 -6.74 26.96 -5.11
N GLY A 151 -6.26 26.18 -6.07
CA GLY A 151 -5.16 26.57 -6.97
C GLY A 151 -3.76 26.63 -6.36
N ARG A 152 -3.60 26.22 -5.10
CA ARG A 152 -2.29 26.18 -4.42
C ARG A 152 -1.45 24.99 -4.90
N ASP A 153 -0.14 25.10 -4.76
CA ASP A 153 0.73 23.94 -4.79
C ASP A 153 0.32 22.92 -3.71
N VAL A 154 0.65 21.65 -3.91
CA VAL A 154 0.23 20.60 -2.99
C VAL A 154 1.45 19.92 -2.40
N VAL A 155 1.55 19.89 -1.07
CA VAL A 155 2.43 18.98 -0.35
C VAL A 155 1.67 17.68 -0.17
N LEU A 156 2.05 16.68 -0.96
CA LEU A 156 1.46 15.35 -0.92
C LEU A 156 2.19 14.49 0.09
N VAL A 157 1.43 13.78 0.94
CA VAL A 157 1.91 12.84 1.95
C VAL A 157 1.20 11.51 1.74
N ASP A 158 1.87 10.54 1.11
CA ASP A 158 1.33 9.19 0.90
C ASP A 158 1.87 8.24 1.97
N ILE A 159 1.02 7.86 2.93
CA ILE A 159 1.38 6.98 4.05
C ILE A 159 1.10 5.54 3.65
N GLY A 160 2.11 4.86 3.15
CA GLY A 160 2.06 3.46 2.74
C GLY A 160 2.20 2.45 3.89
N GLY A 161 2.48 1.20 3.52
CA GLY A 161 2.70 0.12 4.49
C GLY A 161 3.98 0.28 5.31
N LYS A 162 5.11 0.56 4.67
CA LYS A 162 6.44 0.69 5.31
C LYS A 162 7.05 2.06 5.22
N THR A 163 6.64 2.86 4.25
CA THR A 163 7.17 4.19 3.99
C THR A 163 6.06 5.22 3.96
N THR A 164 6.43 6.44 4.26
CA THR A 164 5.67 7.64 3.93
C THR A 164 6.44 8.41 2.87
N ASP A 165 5.83 8.57 1.73
CA ASP A 165 6.40 9.30 0.60
C ASP A 165 5.82 10.71 0.56
N ILE A 166 6.70 11.72 0.48
CA ILE A 166 6.35 13.13 0.46
C ILE A 166 6.85 13.74 -0.84
N ALA A 167 6.06 14.61 -1.46
CA ALA A 167 6.47 15.37 -2.63
C ALA A 167 5.74 16.70 -2.70
N LEU A 168 6.39 17.73 -3.25
CA LEU A 168 5.73 18.95 -3.66
C LEU A 168 5.18 18.75 -5.08
N VAL A 169 3.88 18.92 -5.26
CA VAL A 169 3.21 18.80 -6.55
C VAL A 169 2.80 20.19 -7.03
N GLN A 170 3.35 20.59 -8.17
CA GLN A 170 3.11 21.84 -8.85
C GLN A 170 2.47 21.54 -10.21
N GLY A 171 1.18 21.81 -10.34
CA GLY A 171 0.40 21.33 -11.48
C GLY A 171 0.45 19.79 -11.55
N ASN A 172 1.06 19.25 -12.61
CA ASN A 172 1.20 17.78 -12.80
C ASN A 172 2.62 17.27 -12.55
N LYS A 173 3.50 18.10 -11.98
CA LYS A 173 4.90 17.73 -11.72
C LYS A 173 5.14 17.57 -10.23
N ALA A 174 5.78 16.48 -9.86
CA ALA A 174 6.30 16.28 -8.51
C ALA A 174 7.77 16.72 -8.44
N THR A 175 8.08 17.50 -7.43
CA THR A 175 9.43 17.96 -7.07
C THR A 175 9.74 17.61 -5.61
N ASP A 176 10.99 17.67 -5.24
CA ASP A 176 11.48 17.44 -3.88
C ASP A 176 10.94 16.15 -3.23
N PRO A 177 11.09 14.99 -3.92
CA PRO A 177 10.58 13.73 -3.38
C PRO A 177 11.42 13.26 -2.20
N TYR A 178 10.76 12.93 -1.11
CA TYR A 178 11.37 12.37 0.08
C TYR A 178 10.62 11.15 0.57
N SER A 179 11.31 10.18 1.17
CA SER A 179 10.71 8.99 1.75
C SER A 179 11.20 8.80 3.17
N ILE A 180 10.27 8.58 4.08
CA ILE A 180 10.52 8.28 5.50
C ILE A 180 10.21 6.80 5.70
N ASN A 181 11.04 6.07 6.44
CA ASN A 181 10.83 4.66 6.78
C ASN A 181 9.80 4.46 7.90
N VAL A 182 8.69 5.17 7.80
CA VAL A 182 7.54 5.09 8.71
C VAL A 182 6.29 4.86 7.87
N GLY A 183 5.59 3.77 8.15
CA GLY A 183 4.33 3.43 7.50
C GLY A 183 3.36 2.75 8.48
N THR A 184 2.25 2.24 7.98
CA THR A 184 1.19 1.61 8.80
C THR A 184 1.70 0.41 9.60
N ILE A 185 2.65 -0.36 9.06
CA ILE A 185 3.25 -1.51 9.74
C ILE A 185 3.97 -1.06 11.02
N ASN A 186 4.78 0.02 10.92
CA ASN A 186 5.48 0.58 12.08
C ASN A 186 4.50 1.05 13.16
N ILE A 187 3.37 1.65 12.74
CA ILE A 187 2.31 2.09 13.64
C ILE A 187 1.69 0.89 14.37
N TYR A 188 1.36 -0.18 13.63
CA TYR A 188 0.80 -1.39 14.21
C TYR A 188 1.80 -2.11 15.13
N ASP A 189 3.07 -2.17 14.77
CA ASP A 189 4.12 -2.76 15.60
C ASP A 189 4.31 -1.97 16.91
N ALA A 190 4.24 -0.64 16.88
CA ALA A 190 4.31 0.19 18.08
C ALA A 190 3.11 -0.06 19.01
N ILE A 191 1.89 -0.14 18.46
CA ILE A 191 0.67 -0.44 19.22
C ILE A 191 0.73 -1.86 19.78
N LYS A 192 1.10 -2.86 18.96
CA LYS A 192 1.29 -4.25 19.37
C LYS A 192 2.22 -4.33 20.57
N LYS A 193 3.42 -3.77 20.44
CA LYS A 193 4.42 -3.76 21.50
C LYS A 193 3.89 -3.12 22.79
N SER A 194 3.16 -2.00 22.66
CA SER A 194 2.55 -1.33 23.82
C SER A 194 1.49 -2.20 24.49
N LEU A 195 0.68 -2.94 23.73
CA LEU A 195 -0.31 -3.88 24.28
C LEU A 195 0.35 -5.08 24.95
N GLU A 196 1.41 -5.63 24.37
CA GLU A 196 2.16 -6.77 24.93
C GLU A 196 2.86 -6.42 26.26
N MET A 197 3.24 -5.14 26.45
CA MET A 197 3.88 -4.66 27.66
C MET A 197 2.88 -4.15 28.71
N ASP A 198 1.60 -4.08 28.40
CA ASP A 198 0.57 -3.60 29.32
C ASP A 198 0.22 -4.71 30.33
N GLU A 199 0.41 -4.45 31.62
CA GLU A 199 0.17 -5.41 32.72
C GLU A 199 -1.25 -6.00 32.72
N ARG A 200 -2.21 -5.28 32.15
CA ARG A 200 -3.60 -5.76 32.01
C ARG A 200 -3.69 -6.97 31.07
N PHE A 201 -2.80 -7.05 30.07
CA PHE A 201 -2.85 -8.01 28.97
C PHE A 201 -1.68 -8.98 28.95
N LEU A 202 -0.57 -8.62 29.60
CA LEU A 202 0.67 -9.38 29.65
C LEU A 202 0.43 -10.85 30.08
N GLY A 203 0.80 -11.78 29.21
CA GLY A 203 0.64 -13.22 29.46
C GLY A 203 -0.81 -13.75 29.41
N LYS A 204 -1.80 -12.93 29.13
CA LYS A 204 -3.22 -13.30 29.09
C LYS A 204 -3.78 -13.47 27.68
N VAL A 205 -3.14 -12.83 26.69
CA VAL A 205 -3.60 -12.85 25.30
C VAL A 205 -2.43 -12.67 24.35
N GLU A 206 -2.44 -13.40 23.25
CA GLU A 206 -1.52 -13.19 22.13
C GLU A 206 -1.98 -12.00 21.28
N ILE A 207 -1.12 -10.99 21.15
CA ILE A 207 -1.40 -9.82 20.31
C ILE A 207 -0.83 -10.05 18.92
N LYS A 208 -1.71 -10.17 17.92
CA LYS A 208 -1.32 -10.32 16.51
C LYS A 208 -1.37 -8.97 15.80
N ARG A 209 -0.30 -8.63 15.06
CA ARG A 209 -0.21 -7.37 14.30
C ARG A 209 -1.38 -7.21 13.33
N GLU A 210 -1.76 -8.27 12.64
CA GLU A 210 -2.84 -8.31 11.65
C GLU A 210 -4.21 -7.94 12.26
N LYS A 211 -4.35 -8.09 13.59
CA LYS A 211 -5.57 -7.77 14.34
C LYS A 211 -5.60 -6.35 14.90
N ILE A 212 -4.49 -5.60 14.85
CA ILE A 212 -4.42 -4.25 15.44
C ILE A 212 -5.45 -3.32 14.79
N GLN A 213 -5.62 -3.39 13.47
CA GLN A 213 -6.64 -2.58 12.78
C GLN A 213 -8.06 -2.91 13.26
N ASP A 214 -8.35 -4.19 13.48
CA ASP A 214 -9.64 -4.60 14.05
C ASP A 214 -9.82 -4.09 15.48
N TYR A 215 -8.77 -4.15 16.31
CA TYR A 215 -8.81 -3.63 17.68
C TYR A 215 -9.10 -2.12 17.71
N ILE A 216 -8.52 -1.35 16.78
CA ILE A 216 -8.78 0.10 16.65
C ILE A 216 -10.21 0.36 16.18
N ASN A 217 -10.71 -0.37 15.17
CA ASN A 217 -12.00 -0.09 14.54
C ASN A 217 -13.20 -0.67 15.31
N LYS A 218 -13.05 -1.91 15.83
CA LYS A 218 -14.14 -2.68 16.45
C LYS A 218 -14.06 -2.71 17.97
N GLY A 219 -12.88 -2.39 18.54
CA GLY A 219 -12.56 -2.50 19.96
C GLY A 219 -11.77 -3.76 20.27
N PHE A 220 -10.99 -3.67 21.34
CA PHE A 220 -10.22 -4.79 21.88
C PHE A 220 -11.00 -5.41 23.05
N TYR A 221 -11.25 -6.71 23.00
CA TYR A 221 -12.03 -7.43 24.01
C TYR A 221 -11.18 -8.49 24.68
N LEU A 222 -11.24 -8.56 26.01
CA LEU A 222 -10.65 -9.60 26.83
C LEU A 222 -11.73 -10.20 27.73
N ASN A 223 -11.93 -11.52 27.67
CA ASN A 223 -12.97 -12.25 28.42
C ASN A 223 -14.39 -11.67 28.23
N GLY A 224 -14.69 -11.18 27.01
CA GLY A 224 -15.99 -10.59 26.68
C GLY A 224 -16.17 -9.11 27.06
N GLU A 225 -15.21 -8.52 27.77
CA GLU A 225 -15.24 -7.11 28.19
C GLU A 225 -14.37 -6.23 27.27
N LYS A 226 -14.94 -5.10 26.84
CA LYS A 226 -14.24 -4.12 26.02
C LYS A 226 -13.19 -3.39 26.87
N GLN A 227 -11.96 -3.40 26.39
CA GLN A 227 -10.81 -2.77 27.04
C GLN A 227 -10.52 -1.39 26.45
N ASP A 228 -10.18 -0.43 27.29
CA ASP A 228 -9.65 0.86 26.84
C ASP A 228 -8.17 0.70 26.47
N ILE A 229 -7.86 0.79 25.17
CA ILE A 229 -6.51 0.72 24.61
C ILE A 229 -6.02 2.06 24.07
N LYS A 230 -6.66 3.17 24.42
CA LYS A 230 -6.29 4.50 23.91
C LYS A 230 -4.81 4.82 24.18
N LYS A 231 -4.35 4.55 25.40
CA LYS A 231 -2.94 4.78 25.80
C LYS A 231 -1.97 3.96 24.94
N ASN A 232 -2.37 2.73 24.54
CA ASN A 232 -1.56 1.87 23.70
C ASN A 232 -1.53 2.37 22.24
N ILE A 233 -2.63 2.90 21.74
CA ILE A 233 -2.69 3.56 20.43
C ILE A 233 -1.82 4.82 20.42
N ASP A 234 -1.81 5.59 21.49
CA ASP A 234 -0.98 6.79 21.64
C ASP A 234 0.54 6.49 21.58
N ALA A 235 0.97 5.25 21.76
CA ALA A 235 2.37 4.85 21.58
C ALA A 235 2.89 5.09 20.14
N SER A 236 2.00 5.17 19.17
CA SER A 236 2.35 5.50 17.78
C SER A 236 2.57 6.99 17.50
N ILE A 237 2.32 7.88 18.47
CA ILE A 237 2.45 9.35 18.29
C ILE A 237 3.88 9.78 17.93
N SER A 238 4.90 9.06 18.40
CA SER A 238 6.29 9.37 18.05
C SER A 238 6.55 9.26 16.53
N LEU A 239 5.91 8.29 15.88
CA LEU A 239 6.02 8.07 14.43
C LEU A 239 5.32 9.19 13.65
N PHE A 240 4.16 9.67 14.13
CA PHE A 240 3.52 10.87 13.58
C PHE A 240 4.44 12.08 13.67
N LYS A 241 5.13 12.29 14.81
CA LYS A 241 6.04 13.42 15.00
C LYS A 241 7.20 13.42 14.02
N GLU A 242 7.71 12.25 13.64
CA GLU A 242 8.77 12.12 12.64
C GLU A 242 8.32 12.67 11.29
N ILE A 243 7.14 12.23 10.80
CA ILE A 243 6.55 12.73 9.55
C ILE A 243 6.25 14.23 9.63
N TYR A 244 5.65 14.67 10.74
CA TYR A 244 5.28 16.05 10.95
C TYR A 244 6.48 17.02 10.98
N ASN A 245 7.58 16.61 11.61
CA ASN A 245 8.80 17.40 11.66
C ASN A 245 9.42 17.55 10.27
N GLU A 246 9.46 16.47 9.48
CA GLU A 246 9.93 16.53 8.09
C GLU A 246 9.12 17.51 7.27
N LEU A 247 7.79 17.45 7.37
CA LEU A 247 6.90 18.37 6.68
C LEU A 247 7.16 19.83 7.04
N LYS A 248 7.31 20.13 8.32
CA LYS A 248 7.54 21.51 8.80
C LYS A 248 8.89 22.08 8.42
N LEU A 249 9.91 21.25 8.37
CA LEU A 249 11.28 21.69 8.12
C LEU A 249 11.56 21.88 6.62
N ASN A 250 11.00 21.04 5.78
CA ASN A 250 11.44 20.91 4.40
C ASN A 250 10.37 21.24 3.35
N TYR A 251 9.10 21.45 3.76
CA TYR A 251 8.01 21.73 2.82
C TYR A 251 7.24 23.01 3.17
N PRO A 252 6.68 23.70 2.17
CA PRO A 252 5.96 24.98 2.35
C PRO A 252 4.53 24.74 2.91
N VAL A 253 4.41 24.11 4.07
CA VAL A 253 3.13 23.71 4.67
C VAL A 253 2.23 24.88 5.06
N SER A 254 2.78 26.10 5.14
CA SER A 254 2.03 27.33 5.46
C SER A 254 1.35 27.96 4.25
N THR A 255 1.80 27.67 3.03
CA THR A 255 1.32 28.29 1.78
C THR A 255 0.72 27.28 0.81
N ALA A 256 1.22 26.05 0.80
CA ALA A 256 0.68 24.96 0.01
C ALA A 256 -0.55 24.30 0.67
N ALA A 257 -1.35 23.60 -0.11
CA ALA A 257 -2.33 22.67 0.41
C ALA A 257 -1.63 21.37 0.82
N VAL A 258 -1.80 20.92 2.06
CA VAL A 258 -1.25 19.62 2.51
C VAL A 258 -2.31 18.56 2.31
N VAL A 259 -2.00 17.53 1.51
CA VAL A 259 -2.91 16.41 1.22
C VAL A 259 -2.29 15.12 1.76
N VAL A 260 -2.99 14.46 2.68
CA VAL A 260 -2.59 13.16 3.25
C VAL A 260 -3.44 12.06 2.65
N MET A 261 -2.78 11.03 2.11
CA MET A 261 -3.42 9.87 1.51
C MET A 261 -2.70 8.56 1.88
N GLY A 262 -3.12 7.47 1.27
CA GLY A 262 -2.58 6.14 1.54
C GLY A 262 -3.27 5.44 2.71
N GLY A 263 -2.87 4.18 2.98
CA GLY A 263 -3.48 3.36 4.04
C GLY A 263 -3.34 3.95 5.44
N GLY A 264 -2.28 4.71 5.69
CA GLY A 264 -2.04 5.38 6.99
C GLY A 264 -2.81 6.67 7.20
N ALA A 265 -3.44 7.24 6.18
CA ALA A 265 -4.21 8.48 6.30
C ALA A 265 -5.35 8.37 7.32
N LYS A 266 -6.01 7.20 7.38
CA LYS A 266 -7.06 6.94 8.37
C LYS A 266 -6.51 6.90 9.81
N LEU A 267 -5.32 6.34 9.99
CA LEU A 267 -4.70 6.17 11.32
C LEU A 267 -4.16 7.47 11.89
N LEU A 268 -3.48 8.25 11.06
CA LEU A 268 -2.80 9.49 11.49
C LEU A 268 -3.59 10.76 11.15
N GLY A 269 -4.69 10.67 10.41
CA GLY A 269 -5.43 11.84 9.91
C GLY A 269 -5.87 12.80 10.98
N GLU A 270 -6.36 12.30 12.13
CA GLU A 270 -6.78 13.15 13.24
C GLU A 270 -5.58 13.86 13.93
N ALA A 271 -4.43 13.20 13.99
CA ALA A 271 -3.21 13.83 14.49
C ALA A 271 -2.75 14.94 13.54
N PHE A 272 -2.83 14.71 12.24
CA PHE A 272 -2.53 15.73 11.23
C PHE A 272 -3.48 16.93 11.32
N LYS A 273 -4.80 16.70 11.38
CA LYS A 273 -5.81 17.77 11.49
C LYS A 273 -5.60 18.67 12.70
N LYS A 274 -5.15 18.10 13.83
CA LYS A 274 -4.86 18.86 15.05
C LYS A 274 -3.63 19.76 14.93
N ASN A 275 -2.66 19.39 14.06
CA ASN A 275 -1.35 20.04 14.01
C ASN A 275 -1.14 20.88 12.74
N ILE A 276 -1.90 20.65 11.68
CA ILE A 276 -1.81 21.40 10.41
C ILE A 276 -3.21 21.92 10.05
N PRO A 277 -3.49 23.21 10.30
CA PRO A 277 -4.77 23.80 9.92
C PRO A 277 -5.03 23.71 8.41
N GLY A 278 -6.26 23.36 8.03
CA GLY A 278 -6.65 23.28 6.62
C GLY A 278 -6.08 22.08 5.84
N ILE A 279 -5.52 21.09 6.54
CA ILE A 279 -5.04 19.85 5.91
C ILE A 279 -6.21 19.06 5.30
N ILE A 280 -5.98 18.48 4.15
CA ILE A 280 -6.92 17.61 3.44
C ILE A 280 -6.53 16.18 3.70
N VAL A 281 -7.39 15.40 4.35
CA VAL A 281 -7.14 13.99 4.65
C VAL A 281 -8.06 13.11 3.79
N MET A 282 -7.46 12.36 2.87
CA MET A 282 -8.16 11.40 2.02
C MET A 282 -8.29 10.07 2.77
N SER A 283 -9.17 10.03 3.78
CA SER A 283 -9.31 8.93 4.72
C SER A 283 -10.41 7.92 4.38
N ASP A 284 -11.16 8.14 3.30
CA ASP A 284 -12.11 7.16 2.79
C ASP A 284 -11.34 5.97 2.21
N VAL A 285 -11.15 4.95 3.05
CA VAL A 285 -10.33 3.78 2.72
C VAL A 285 -10.93 3.02 1.55
N ASP A 286 -12.25 2.88 1.50
CA ASP A 286 -12.93 2.13 0.44
C ASP A 286 -12.75 2.78 -0.92
N LYS A 287 -12.66 4.11 -0.94
CA LYS A 287 -12.45 4.88 -2.16
C LYS A 287 -10.96 5.06 -2.49
N HIS A 288 -10.15 5.46 -1.51
CA HIS A 288 -8.80 5.99 -1.76
C HIS A 288 -7.69 4.93 -1.65
N VAL A 289 -7.98 3.75 -1.07
CA VAL A 289 -7.00 2.66 -0.97
C VAL A 289 -6.52 2.18 -2.34
N PHE A 290 -7.36 2.31 -3.37
CA PHE A 290 -7.06 1.93 -4.75
C PHE A 290 -6.58 3.10 -5.63
N ALA A 291 -6.33 4.28 -5.04
CA ALA A 291 -6.03 5.50 -5.80
C ALA A 291 -4.86 5.33 -6.77
N ASN A 292 -3.76 4.76 -6.30
CA ASN A 292 -2.60 4.49 -7.14
C ASN A 292 -2.94 3.54 -8.29
N ALA A 293 -3.51 2.38 -7.99
CA ALA A 293 -3.86 1.38 -9.00
C ALA A 293 -4.85 1.92 -10.06
N LYS A 294 -5.87 2.68 -9.63
CA LYS A 294 -6.82 3.34 -10.56
C LYS A 294 -6.13 4.39 -11.42
N GLY A 295 -5.23 5.17 -10.82
CA GLY A 295 -4.43 6.15 -11.54
C GLY A 295 -3.50 5.52 -12.59
N TYR A 296 -2.99 4.31 -12.36
CA TYR A 296 -2.13 3.59 -13.29
C TYR A 296 -2.88 3.00 -14.50
N LYS A 297 -4.19 2.89 -14.45
CA LYS A 297 -5.00 2.39 -15.58
C LYS A 297 -5.22 3.43 -16.70
N LYS A 298 -4.68 4.63 -16.58
CA LYS A 298 -4.85 5.73 -17.57
C LYS A 298 -4.36 5.37 -18.97
#